data_04586b8be081459efc232bb7c3112a9d
#
_entry.id   04586b8be081459efc232bb7c3112a9d
#
_cell.length_a   1.000
_cell.length_b   1.000
_cell.length_c   1.000
_cell.angle_alpha   90.00
_cell.angle_beta   90.00
_cell.angle_gamma   90.00
#
_symmetry.space_group_name_H-M   'P 1'
#
loop_
_entity.id
_entity.type
_entity.pdbx_description
1 polymer ?
#
loop_
_entity_poly.entity_id
_entity_poly.type
_entity_poly.pdbx_seq_one_letter_code
_entity_poly.pdbx_strand_id
1 'polypeptide(L)'
;CVVWPEIPGHQSRKSPWARCPEFRDLSPTLAQFALLRIEWPDPLPPAFFGRLHAMKVVVLGAGVAGVAAAWALWRDGHAVTVLERNAGVALETSYANGGQLSYSYVAPLASPSVIPKIPPWLLRRDSPLRFRPELDPDQWRWCIAFLAACNQRQSDLTTERLLRLAFHSRTLMRSLVAEHRIDFHYVQNGKLVVHADPASFESACRLMDFQRSLGCEQRALSPQETI
;
A
#
# COMPACT_ATOMS: atom_id res chain seq x y z
N CYS A 1 4.37 -1.19 22.78
CA CYS A 1 4.77 0.23 22.61
C CYS A 1 6.22 0.27 22.19
N VAL A 2 6.49 0.59 20.95
CA VAL A 2 7.84 0.94 20.52
C VAL A 2 7.90 2.46 20.51
N VAL A 3 8.67 3.02 21.43
CA VAL A 3 8.96 4.46 21.48
C VAL A 3 10.15 4.71 20.56
N TRP A 4 9.95 5.52 19.55
CA TRP A 4 11.03 5.99 18.66
C TRP A 4 11.65 7.24 19.25
N PRO A 5 12.99 7.38 19.22
CA PRO A 5 13.63 8.61 19.69
C PRO A 5 13.30 9.76 18.72
N GLU A 6 12.99 10.93 19.29
CA GLU A 6 12.83 12.18 18.55
C GLU A 6 14.12 12.51 17.78
N ILE A 7 13.98 12.84 16.50
CA ILE A 7 15.09 13.33 15.69
C ILE A 7 15.27 14.82 16.03
N PRO A 8 16.39 15.24 16.66
CA PRO A 8 16.60 16.64 16.96
C PRO A 8 16.98 17.40 15.69
N GLY A 9 16.31 18.52 15.41
CA GLY A 9 16.86 19.56 14.54
C GLY A 9 16.14 19.83 13.22
N HIS A 10 14.82 19.67 13.10
CA HIS A 10 14.10 20.14 11.92
C HIS A 10 13.76 21.63 12.03
N GLN A 11 14.74 22.49 11.74
CA GLN A 11 14.47 23.91 11.48
C GLN A 11 14.00 24.06 10.04
N SER A 12 12.82 24.66 9.87
CA SER A 12 12.22 25.01 8.57
C SER A 12 13.14 26.01 7.84
N ARG A 13 13.98 25.51 6.94
CA ARG A 13 14.71 26.38 6.01
C ARG A 13 13.79 26.73 4.85
N LYS A 14 13.64 28.02 4.56
CA LYS A 14 12.95 28.52 3.37
C LYS A 14 13.52 27.80 2.13
N SER A 15 12.65 27.17 1.37
CA SER A 15 12.97 26.32 0.21
C SER A 15 13.83 27.07 -0.82
N PRO A 16 14.94 26.49 -1.31
CA PRO A 16 15.73 27.04 -2.42
C PRO A 16 15.00 27.15 -3.76
N TRP A 17 13.85 26.49 -3.87
CA TRP A 17 13.13 26.23 -5.15
C TRP A 17 12.19 27.35 -5.60
N ALA A 18 11.97 28.38 -4.78
CA ALA A 18 11.14 29.56 -5.15
C ALA A 18 11.71 30.36 -6.35
N ARG A 19 12.85 29.97 -6.89
CA ARG A 19 13.57 30.63 -7.98
C ARG A 19 13.60 29.85 -9.29
N CYS A 20 12.91 28.70 -9.39
CA CYS A 20 12.91 27.92 -10.63
C CYS A 20 11.82 28.46 -11.58
N PRO A 21 12.17 28.90 -12.82
CA PRO A 21 11.21 29.53 -13.74
C PRO A 21 10.07 28.62 -14.17
N GLU A 22 10.27 27.29 -14.18
CA GLU A 22 9.31 26.29 -14.65
C GLU A 22 8.12 26.08 -13.69
N PHE A 23 8.19 26.62 -12.47
CA PHE A 23 7.13 26.49 -11.45
C PHE A 23 6.35 27.77 -11.18
N ARG A 24 6.59 28.83 -11.96
CA ARG A 24 5.98 30.16 -11.72
C ARG A 24 4.47 30.20 -11.94
N ASP A 25 3.93 29.24 -12.70
CA ASP A 25 2.51 29.15 -13.08
C ASP A 25 1.72 28.09 -12.32
N LEU A 26 2.34 27.43 -11.32
CA LEU A 26 1.62 26.50 -10.46
C LEU A 26 0.79 27.26 -9.43
N SER A 27 -0.44 26.77 -9.20
CA SER A 27 -1.36 27.29 -8.19
C SER A 27 -0.64 27.53 -6.83
N PRO A 28 -0.96 28.59 -6.08
CA PRO A 28 -0.36 28.90 -4.78
C PRO A 28 -0.36 27.72 -3.79
N THR A 29 -1.31 26.81 -3.93
CA THR A 29 -1.43 25.60 -3.11
C THR A 29 -0.30 24.59 -3.35
N LEU A 30 0.27 24.54 -4.56
CA LEU A 30 1.40 23.66 -4.89
C LEU A 30 2.77 24.30 -4.57
N ALA A 31 2.83 25.62 -4.50
CA ALA A 31 4.06 26.36 -4.17
C ALA A 31 4.49 26.22 -2.69
N GLN A 32 3.64 25.68 -1.82
CA GLN A 32 3.97 25.40 -0.42
C GLN A 32 4.72 24.08 -0.20
N PHE A 33 4.83 23.26 -1.23
CA PHE A 33 5.57 21.99 -1.14
C PHE A 33 7.03 22.24 -1.56
N ALA A 34 7.98 21.90 -0.69
CA ALA A 34 9.36 21.67 -1.10
C ALA A 34 9.35 20.42 -1.96
N LEU A 35 9.42 20.57 -3.28
CA LEU A 35 9.34 19.46 -4.20
C LEU A 35 10.74 18.93 -4.48
N LEU A 36 11.06 17.75 -3.98
CA LEU A 36 12.20 16.98 -4.45
C LEU A 36 11.85 16.49 -5.87
N ARG A 37 12.56 17.01 -6.87
CA ARG A 37 12.46 16.54 -8.24
C ARG A 37 13.47 15.42 -8.46
N ILE A 38 13.00 14.23 -8.78
CA ILE A 38 13.82 13.10 -9.16
C ILE A 38 13.63 12.90 -10.66
N GLU A 39 14.68 13.15 -11.42
CA GLU A 39 14.72 12.81 -12.85
C GLU A 39 15.28 11.40 -13.00
N TRP A 40 14.55 10.59 -13.72
CA TRP A 40 15.04 9.28 -14.15
C TRP A 40 15.97 9.45 -15.35
N PRO A 41 16.99 8.58 -15.49
CA PRO A 41 17.82 8.58 -16.69
C PRO A 41 16.95 8.42 -17.94
N ASP A 42 17.50 8.74 -19.11
CA ASP A 42 16.77 8.60 -20.37
C ASP A 42 16.05 7.26 -20.46
N PRO A 43 14.80 7.24 -20.93
CA PRO A 43 14.02 6.03 -20.99
C PRO A 43 14.75 4.98 -21.82
N LEU A 44 14.71 3.72 -21.36
CA LEU A 44 15.22 2.61 -22.15
C LEU A 44 14.48 2.59 -23.52
N PRO A 45 15.18 2.25 -24.62
CA PRO A 45 14.52 2.09 -25.90
C PRO A 45 13.37 1.08 -25.73
N PRO A 46 12.17 1.34 -26.27
CA PRO A 46 10.98 0.55 -26.04
C PRO A 46 11.23 -0.89 -26.47
N ALA A 47 11.54 -1.74 -25.52
CA ALA A 47 11.64 -3.17 -25.71
C ALA A 47 10.22 -3.75 -25.62
N PHE A 48 9.67 -4.16 -26.76
CA PHE A 48 8.55 -5.11 -26.87
C PHE A 48 7.09 -4.62 -26.85
N PHE A 49 6.74 -3.42 -26.46
CA PHE A 49 5.35 -2.97 -26.63
C PHE A 49 5.27 -1.94 -27.77
N GLY A 50 4.46 -2.26 -28.80
CA GLY A 50 4.30 -1.42 -29.98
C GLY A 50 4.05 0.03 -29.60
N ARG A 51 4.76 0.96 -30.26
CA ARG A 51 4.78 2.43 -30.15
C ARG A 51 3.58 3.06 -29.42
N LEU A 52 3.54 2.95 -28.12
CA LEU A 52 2.88 3.95 -27.31
C LEU A 52 3.75 5.21 -27.39
N HIS A 53 3.15 6.33 -27.77
CA HIS A 53 3.89 7.60 -27.85
C HIS A 53 4.49 7.87 -26.48
N ALA A 54 5.82 8.10 -26.42
CA ALA A 54 6.48 8.48 -25.19
C ALA A 54 5.81 9.75 -24.62
N MET A 55 5.28 9.65 -23.40
CA MET A 55 4.63 10.77 -22.72
C MET A 55 5.55 11.34 -21.66
N LYS A 56 5.36 12.61 -21.32
CA LYS A 56 5.90 13.19 -20.09
C LYS A 56 4.91 12.95 -18.97
N VAL A 57 5.32 12.22 -17.94
CA VAL A 57 4.47 11.84 -16.82
C VAL A 57 5.05 12.41 -15.52
N VAL A 58 4.19 13.02 -14.72
CA VAL A 58 4.54 13.49 -13.39
C VAL A 58 3.88 12.59 -12.35
N VAL A 59 4.67 12.01 -11.45
CA VAL A 59 4.20 11.21 -10.32
C VAL A 59 4.28 12.04 -9.05
N LEU A 60 3.19 12.18 -8.34
CA LEU A 60 3.12 12.92 -7.08
C LEU A 60 3.31 11.99 -5.90
N GLY A 61 4.38 12.20 -5.14
CA GLY A 61 4.77 11.41 -3.99
C GLY A 61 5.79 10.33 -4.31
N ALA A 62 6.87 10.27 -3.53
CA ALA A 62 7.96 9.30 -3.66
C ALA A 62 7.92 8.23 -2.55
N GLY A 63 6.73 7.83 -2.10
CA GLY A 63 6.53 6.62 -1.32
C GLY A 63 6.66 5.36 -2.19
N VAL A 64 6.56 4.17 -1.62
CA VAL A 64 6.72 2.89 -2.35
C VAL A 64 5.82 2.79 -3.58
N ALA A 65 4.57 3.26 -3.50
CA ALA A 65 3.65 3.23 -4.62
C ALA A 65 4.08 4.18 -5.75
N GLY A 66 4.50 5.41 -5.41
CA GLY A 66 4.96 6.39 -6.39
C GLY A 66 6.25 5.95 -7.08
N VAL A 67 7.23 5.44 -6.33
CA VAL A 67 8.48 4.93 -6.91
C VAL A 67 8.21 3.72 -7.81
N ALA A 68 7.36 2.78 -7.39
CA ALA A 68 7.01 1.62 -8.22
C ALA A 68 6.28 2.02 -9.51
N ALA A 69 5.36 2.99 -9.45
CA ALA A 69 4.68 3.53 -10.62
C ALA A 69 5.65 4.25 -11.56
N ALA A 70 6.54 5.09 -11.02
CA ALA A 70 7.56 5.79 -11.80
C ALA A 70 8.49 4.81 -12.52
N TRP A 71 8.93 3.77 -11.81
CA TRP A 71 9.75 2.70 -12.37
C TRP A 71 9.05 1.99 -13.55
N ALA A 72 7.78 1.59 -13.37
CA ALA A 72 7.03 0.91 -14.41
C ALA A 72 6.86 1.81 -15.66
N LEU A 73 6.45 3.06 -15.46
CA LEU A 73 6.29 4.03 -16.54
C LEU A 73 7.59 4.32 -17.28
N TRP A 74 8.70 4.43 -16.57
CA TRP A 74 10.01 4.61 -17.17
C TRP A 74 10.43 3.40 -18.01
N ARG A 75 10.20 2.17 -17.51
CA ARG A 75 10.44 0.95 -18.29
C ARG A 75 9.60 0.87 -19.56
N ASP A 76 8.40 1.43 -19.54
CA ASP A 76 7.51 1.52 -20.68
C ASP A 76 7.92 2.63 -21.69
N GLY A 77 9.03 3.35 -21.43
CA GLY A 77 9.60 4.35 -22.32
C GLY A 77 9.05 5.76 -22.14
N HIS A 78 8.37 6.05 -21.02
CA HIS A 78 7.89 7.39 -20.71
C HIS A 78 8.97 8.25 -20.01
N ALA A 79 8.94 9.56 -20.26
CA ALA A 79 9.76 10.53 -19.52
C ALA A 79 9.08 10.81 -18.17
N VAL A 80 9.68 10.34 -17.06
CA VAL A 80 9.05 10.40 -15.76
C VAL A 80 9.74 11.40 -14.85
N THR A 81 8.95 12.26 -14.20
CA THR A 81 9.40 13.15 -13.11
C THR A 81 8.61 12.81 -11.86
N VAL A 82 9.30 12.58 -10.74
CA VAL A 82 8.66 12.38 -9.43
C VAL A 82 8.80 13.65 -8.59
N LEU A 83 7.67 14.10 -8.05
CA LEU A 83 7.63 15.25 -7.14
C LEU A 83 7.31 14.74 -5.72
N GLU A 84 8.17 15.06 -4.77
CA GLU A 84 8.01 14.68 -3.35
C GLU A 84 8.03 15.92 -2.47
N ARG A 85 7.14 15.97 -1.48
CA ARG A 85 7.05 17.09 -0.53
C ARG A 85 8.14 17.08 0.54
N ASN A 86 8.66 15.90 0.85
CA ASN A 86 9.73 15.73 1.83
C ASN A 86 11.11 15.89 1.18
N ALA A 87 12.13 16.05 1.99
CA ALA A 87 13.52 16.22 1.53
C ALA A 87 14.14 14.94 0.95
N GLY A 88 13.43 13.81 0.98
CA GLY A 88 13.88 12.53 0.47
C GLY A 88 12.73 11.57 0.16
N VAL A 89 13.05 10.46 -0.50
CA VAL A 89 12.08 9.41 -0.83
C VAL A 89 11.72 8.58 0.40
N ALA A 90 10.51 8.05 0.43
CA ALA A 90 10.03 7.08 1.42
C ALA A 90 10.10 7.54 2.89
N LEU A 91 10.09 8.83 3.20
CA LEU A 91 10.27 9.36 4.57
C LEU A 91 9.00 9.30 5.45
N GLU A 92 7.90 8.73 4.97
CA GLU A 92 6.66 8.57 5.74
C GLU A 92 6.33 7.09 5.98
N THR A 93 5.10 6.67 5.69
CA THR A 93 4.64 5.29 5.89
C THR A 93 5.54 4.22 5.24
N SER A 94 6.19 4.55 4.12
CA SER A 94 7.12 3.64 3.46
C SER A 94 8.43 3.43 4.23
N TYR A 95 8.82 4.38 5.08
CA TYR A 95 9.98 4.27 5.96
C TYR A 95 9.68 3.39 7.18
N ALA A 96 8.51 3.57 7.78
CA ALA A 96 8.12 2.93 9.03
C ALA A 96 6.85 2.08 8.83
N ASN A 97 7.03 0.87 8.30
CA ASN A 97 5.98 -0.14 8.16
C ASN A 97 6.49 -1.51 8.63
N GLY A 98 5.64 -2.53 8.59
CA GLY A 98 6.00 -3.88 9.04
C GLY A 98 6.99 -4.63 8.14
N GLY A 99 7.35 -4.11 6.99
CA GLY A 99 8.29 -4.73 6.04
C GLY A 99 7.83 -6.09 5.50
N GLN A 100 6.53 -6.42 5.60
CA GLN A 100 6.02 -7.74 5.23
C GLN A 100 5.38 -7.71 3.84
N LEU A 101 5.88 -8.54 2.93
CA LEU A 101 5.28 -8.81 1.63
C LEU A 101 4.37 -10.03 1.71
N SER A 102 3.11 -9.83 2.11
CA SER A 102 2.15 -10.89 2.43
C SER A 102 1.14 -11.07 1.30
N TYR A 103 1.49 -11.81 0.26
CA TYR A 103 0.68 -11.96 -0.96
C TYR A 103 -0.57 -12.82 -0.80
N SER A 104 -0.63 -13.70 0.18
CA SER A 104 -1.79 -14.55 0.47
C SER A 104 -2.60 -14.07 1.67
N TYR A 105 -2.10 -13.07 2.40
CA TYR A 105 -2.80 -12.51 3.56
C TYR A 105 -3.65 -11.33 3.13
N VAL A 106 -4.71 -11.61 2.39
CA VAL A 106 -5.66 -10.63 1.88
C VAL A 106 -7.05 -10.93 2.42
N ALA A 107 -7.66 -9.92 3.04
CA ALA A 107 -9.04 -9.96 3.47
C ALA A 107 -9.66 -8.59 3.24
N PRO A 108 -10.84 -8.51 2.61
CA PRO A 108 -11.53 -7.24 2.45
C PRO A 108 -11.98 -6.70 3.81
N LEU A 109 -11.88 -5.39 3.98
CA LEU A 109 -12.38 -4.73 5.19
C LEU A 109 -13.90 -4.89 5.31
N ALA A 110 -14.61 -4.72 4.18
CA ALA A 110 -16.05 -4.96 4.12
C ALA A 110 -16.34 -6.47 4.01
N SER A 111 -16.64 -7.08 5.13
CA SER A 111 -17.04 -8.50 5.22
C SER A 111 -18.16 -8.70 6.23
N PRO A 112 -18.96 -9.76 6.13
CA PRO A 112 -20.03 -10.05 7.10
C PRO A 112 -19.53 -10.12 8.55
N SER A 113 -18.30 -10.59 8.76
CA SER A 113 -17.69 -10.75 10.08
C SER A 113 -17.33 -9.42 10.77
N VAL A 114 -17.36 -8.30 10.04
CA VAL A 114 -17.07 -6.97 10.57
C VAL A 114 -18.28 -6.34 11.23
N ILE A 115 -19.48 -6.61 10.73
CA ILE A 115 -20.73 -6.00 11.23
C ILE A 115 -20.89 -6.14 12.75
N PRO A 116 -20.76 -7.33 13.37
CA PRO A 116 -20.90 -7.48 14.81
C PRO A 116 -19.76 -6.85 15.61
N LYS A 117 -18.64 -6.52 14.97
CA LYS A 117 -17.49 -5.90 15.62
C LYS A 117 -17.57 -4.36 15.65
N ILE A 118 -18.42 -3.76 14.81
CA ILE A 118 -18.54 -2.30 14.72
C ILE A 118 -18.97 -1.68 16.06
N PRO A 119 -20.06 -2.13 16.75
CA PRO A 119 -20.47 -1.52 18.00
C PRO A 119 -19.39 -1.52 19.09
N PRO A 120 -18.71 -2.65 19.40
CA PRO A 120 -17.62 -2.64 20.38
C PRO A 120 -16.43 -1.78 19.94
N TRP A 121 -16.14 -1.67 18.65
CA TRP A 121 -15.07 -0.80 18.16
C TRP A 121 -15.39 0.68 18.36
N LEU A 122 -16.61 1.09 18.18
CA LEU A 122 -17.03 2.49 18.40
C LEU A 122 -16.95 2.91 19.87
N LEU A 123 -17.07 1.95 20.80
CA LEU A 123 -17.08 2.20 22.25
C LEU A 123 -15.69 2.17 22.89
N ARG A 124 -14.70 1.54 22.24
CA ARG A 124 -13.34 1.38 22.79
C ARG A 124 -12.39 2.47 22.34
N ARG A 125 -11.57 2.99 23.27
CA ARG A 125 -10.57 4.03 22.98
C ARG A 125 -9.37 3.52 22.17
N ASP A 126 -9.03 2.24 22.31
CA ASP A 126 -7.93 1.54 21.64
C ASP A 126 -8.37 0.81 20.36
N SER A 127 -9.54 1.17 19.83
CA SER A 127 -10.10 0.56 18.63
C SER A 127 -9.30 0.95 17.37
N PRO A 128 -9.14 0.01 16.42
CA PRO A 128 -8.57 0.32 15.10
C PRO A 128 -9.46 1.25 14.28
N LEU A 129 -10.76 1.35 14.61
CA LEU A 129 -11.72 2.23 13.95
C LEU A 129 -12.07 3.40 14.85
N ARG A 130 -11.77 4.62 14.42
CA ARG A 130 -12.25 5.86 15.04
C ARG A 130 -13.28 6.50 14.14
N PHE A 131 -14.50 6.60 14.63
CA PHE A 131 -15.58 7.25 13.92
C PHE A 131 -15.99 8.53 14.67
N ARG A 132 -15.97 9.65 13.98
CA ARG A 132 -16.52 10.92 14.44
C ARG A 132 -17.69 11.25 13.55
N PRO A 133 -18.93 11.24 14.05
CA PRO A 133 -20.08 11.59 13.23
C PRO A 133 -20.03 13.09 12.91
N GLU A 134 -20.13 13.40 11.63
CA GLU A 134 -20.19 14.77 11.11
C GLU A 134 -21.50 14.94 10.32
N LEU A 135 -21.92 16.19 10.13
CA LEU A 135 -23.10 16.53 9.30
C LEU A 135 -22.70 16.58 7.81
N ASP A 136 -21.81 15.68 7.40
CA ASP A 136 -21.35 15.55 6.03
C ASP A 136 -22.13 14.44 5.31
N PRO A 137 -22.92 14.74 4.27
CA PRO A 137 -23.66 13.74 3.50
C PRO A 137 -22.77 12.67 2.88
N ASP A 138 -21.53 12.98 2.51
CA ASP A 138 -20.61 12.02 1.89
C ASP A 138 -20.10 11.01 2.92
N GLN A 139 -19.93 11.40 4.18
CA GLN A 139 -19.62 10.47 5.26
C GLN A 139 -20.73 9.41 5.41
N TRP A 140 -21.98 9.84 5.44
CA TRP A 140 -23.12 8.93 5.61
C TRP A 140 -23.36 8.06 4.38
N ARG A 141 -23.18 8.62 3.18
CA ARG A 141 -23.22 7.84 1.93
C ARG A 141 -22.16 6.74 1.95
N TRP A 142 -20.95 7.06 2.37
CA TRP A 142 -19.89 6.07 2.52
C TRP A 142 -20.25 4.99 3.55
N CYS A 143 -20.77 5.36 4.71
CA CYS A 143 -21.19 4.39 5.74
C CYS A 143 -22.26 3.41 5.21
N ILE A 144 -23.27 3.92 4.52
CA ILE A 144 -24.32 3.08 3.91
C ILE A 144 -23.72 2.15 2.85
N ALA A 145 -22.89 2.65 1.97
CA ALA A 145 -22.21 1.85 0.94
C ALA A 145 -21.31 0.78 1.55
N PHE A 146 -20.57 1.12 2.62
CA PHE A 146 -19.75 0.17 3.36
C PHE A 146 -20.58 -0.97 3.96
N LEU A 147 -21.65 -0.64 4.67
CA LEU A 147 -22.56 -1.66 5.25
C LEU A 147 -23.20 -2.53 4.17
N ALA A 148 -23.62 -1.93 3.05
CA ALA A 148 -24.17 -2.68 1.92
C ALA A 148 -23.13 -3.62 1.27
N ALA A 149 -21.85 -3.25 1.30
CA ALA A 149 -20.75 -4.09 0.81
C ALA A 149 -20.38 -5.23 1.78
N CYS A 150 -20.80 -5.18 3.05
CA CYS A 150 -20.52 -6.20 4.05
C CYS A 150 -21.38 -7.46 3.86
N ASN A 151 -21.36 -8.04 2.67
CA ASN A 151 -22.03 -9.30 2.34
C ASN A 151 -21.03 -10.33 1.78
N GLN A 152 -21.38 -11.63 1.87
CA GLN A 152 -20.46 -12.71 1.50
C GLN A 152 -20.06 -12.64 0.04
N ARG A 153 -20.99 -12.41 -0.87
CA ARG A 153 -20.71 -12.34 -2.31
C ARG A 153 -19.69 -11.26 -2.66
N GLN A 154 -19.86 -10.08 -2.08
CA GLN A 154 -18.94 -8.96 -2.31
C GLN A 154 -17.56 -9.23 -1.68
N SER A 155 -17.55 -9.84 -0.50
CA SER A 155 -16.31 -10.25 0.19
C SER A 155 -15.52 -11.25 -0.65
N ASP A 156 -16.19 -12.29 -1.19
CA ASP A 156 -15.55 -13.32 -2.00
C ASP A 156 -14.98 -12.76 -3.32
N LEU A 157 -15.79 -11.96 -4.03
CA LEU A 157 -15.32 -11.28 -5.26
C LEU A 157 -14.14 -10.35 -5.00
N THR A 158 -14.16 -9.63 -3.89
CA THR A 158 -13.07 -8.72 -3.53
C THR A 158 -11.81 -9.50 -3.17
N THR A 159 -11.94 -10.60 -2.42
CA THR A 159 -10.83 -11.49 -2.08
C THR A 159 -10.19 -12.07 -3.34
N GLU A 160 -10.97 -12.56 -4.29
CA GLU A 160 -10.47 -13.07 -5.57
C GLU A 160 -9.66 -12.00 -6.33
N ARG A 161 -10.22 -10.79 -6.47
CA ARG A 161 -9.55 -9.68 -7.16
C ARG A 161 -8.25 -9.25 -6.48
N LEU A 162 -8.26 -9.18 -5.15
CA LEU A 162 -7.08 -8.83 -4.36
C LEU A 162 -5.99 -9.90 -4.49
N LEU A 163 -6.35 -11.18 -4.50
CA LEU A 163 -5.38 -12.27 -4.69
C LEU A 163 -4.75 -12.24 -6.08
N ARG A 164 -5.53 -11.99 -7.13
CA ARG A 164 -4.99 -11.82 -8.49
C ARG A 164 -3.96 -10.68 -8.55
N LEU A 165 -4.29 -9.54 -7.95
CA LEU A 165 -3.37 -8.39 -7.87
C LEU A 165 -2.13 -8.72 -7.03
N ALA A 166 -2.30 -9.39 -5.88
CA ALA A 166 -1.20 -9.77 -5.01
C ALA A 166 -0.23 -10.77 -5.68
N PHE A 167 -0.75 -11.75 -6.41
CA PHE A 167 0.08 -12.71 -7.15
C PHE A 167 0.83 -12.05 -8.32
N HIS A 168 0.18 -11.13 -9.01
CA HIS A 168 0.84 -10.32 -10.03
C HIS A 168 1.97 -9.49 -9.41
N SER A 169 1.70 -8.80 -8.30
CA SER A 169 2.71 -8.04 -7.55
C SER A 169 3.87 -8.93 -7.08
N ARG A 170 3.59 -10.15 -6.61
CA ARG A 170 4.61 -11.14 -6.24
C ARG A 170 5.53 -11.48 -7.41
N THR A 171 4.96 -11.70 -8.58
CA THR A 171 5.73 -12.00 -9.79
C THR A 171 6.64 -10.84 -10.17
N LEU A 172 6.11 -9.62 -10.19
CA LEU A 172 6.89 -8.41 -10.50
C LEU A 172 8.01 -8.17 -9.48
N MET A 173 7.74 -8.35 -8.18
CA MET A 173 8.75 -8.19 -7.13
C MET A 173 9.87 -9.22 -7.28
N ARG A 174 9.54 -10.49 -7.55
CA ARG A 174 10.55 -11.54 -7.78
C ARG A 174 11.42 -11.22 -8.99
N SER A 175 10.81 -10.76 -10.08
CA SER A 175 11.56 -10.34 -11.28
C SER A 175 12.48 -9.16 -10.98
N LEU A 176 11.98 -8.14 -10.26
CA LEU A 176 12.76 -6.97 -9.87
C LEU A 176 14.00 -7.36 -9.04
N VAL A 177 13.81 -8.19 -8.02
CA VAL A 177 14.92 -8.67 -7.16
C VAL A 177 15.93 -9.47 -7.95
N ALA A 178 15.49 -10.36 -8.83
CA ALA A 178 16.37 -11.19 -9.65
C ALA A 178 17.16 -10.37 -10.68
N GLU A 179 16.51 -9.38 -11.31
CA GLU A 179 17.08 -8.53 -12.37
C GLU A 179 18.12 -7.55 -11.81
N HIS A 180 17.81 -6.91 -10.67
CA HIS A 180 18.62 -5.79 -10.16
C HIS A 180 19.50 -6.14 -8.96
N ARG A 181 19.38 -7.34 -8.41
CA ARG A 181 20.16 -7.81 -7.24
C ARG A 181 20.15 -6.81 -6.07
N ILE A 182 18.98 -6.19 -5.84
CA ILE A 182 18.82 -5.17 -4.79
C ILE A 182 19.00 -5.84 -3.43
N ASP A 183 19.95 -5.33 -2.63
CA ASP A 183 20.13 -5.75 -1.25
C ASP A 183 19.25 -4.88 -0.32
N PHE A 184 18.23 -5.49 0.26
CA PHE A 184 17.30 -4.85 1.20
C PHE A 184 16.84 -5.80 2.31
N HIS A 185 17.71 -6.74 2.68
CA HIS A 185 17.46 -7.76 3.69
C HIS A 185 16.20 -8.61 3.40
N TYR A 186 15.92 -8.88 2.13
CA TYR A 186 14.76 -9.65 1.71
C TYR A 186 14.95 -11.15 2.01
N VAL A 187 14.03 -11.69 2.83
CA VAL A 187 14.02 -13.11 3.19
C VAL A 187 12.66 -13.72 2.87
N GLN A 188 12.65 -14.84 2.17
CA GLN A 188 11.44 -15.62 1.88
C GLN A 188 11.23 -16.69 2.96
N ASN A 189 10.75 -16.28 4.12
CA ASN A 189 10.56 -17.16 5.28
C ASN A 189 9.07 -17.45 5.59
N GLY A 190 8.16 -16.97 4.75
CA GLY A 190 6.72 -17.11 4.97
C GLY A 190 6.19 -16.15 6.04
N LYS A 191 4.94 -16.38 6.46
CA LYS A 191 4.25 -15.62 7.50
C LYS A 191 3.48 -16.55 8.41
N LEU A 192 3.77 -16.48 9.70
CA LEU A 192 2.98 -17.14 10.73
C LEU A 192 1.92 -16.16 11.27
N VAL A 193 0.66 -16.61 11.29
CA VAL A 193 -0.45 -15.88 11.92
C VAL A 193 -0.95 -16.68 13.11
N VAL A 194 -0.88 -16.09 14.29
CA VAL A 194 -1.27 -16.73 15.55
C VAL A 194 -2.65 -16.22 15.96
N HIS A 195 -3.51 -17.15 16.41
CA HIS A 195 -4.85 -16.86 16.92
C HIS A 195 -4.92 -17.18 18.41
N ALA A 196 -5.46 -16.23 19.19
CA ALA A 196 -5.54 -16.37 20.64
C ALA A 196 -6.78 -17.18 21.10
N ASP A 197 -7.78 -17.35 20.22
CA ASP A 197 -9.01 -18.05 20.54
C ASP A 197 -9.44 -19.02 19.43
N PRO A 198 -10.12 -20.13 19.78
CA PRO A 198 -10.55 -21.15 18.82
C PRO A 198 -11.48 -20.63 17.72
N ALA A 199 -12.42 -19.74 18.05
CA ALA A 199 -13.40 -19.24 17.08
C ALA A 199 -12.73 -18.37 16.00
N SER A 200 -11.74 -17.57 16.39
CA SER A 200 -10.90 -16.81 15.46
C SER A 200 -10.09 -17.74 14.55
N PHE A 201 -9.52 -18.82 15.10
CA PHE A 201 -8.78 -19.80 14.31
C PHE A 201 -9.67 -20.54 13.31
N GLU A 202 -10.85 -21.03 13.73
CA GLU A 202 -11.80 -21.65 12.83
C GLU A 202 -12.26 -20.72 11.69
N SER A 203 -12.50 -19.44 12.02
CA SER A 203 -12.85 -18.44 11.00
C SER A 203 -11.71 -18.25 10.00
N ALA A 204 -10.46 -18.24 10.47
CA ALA A 204 -9.28 -18.16 9.61
C ALA A 204 -9.13 -19.42 8.75
N CYS A 205 -9.41 -20.62 9.27
CA CYS A 205 -9.38 -21.86 8.49
C CYS A 205 -10.42 -21.85 7.36
N ARG A 206 -11.63 -21.38 7.60
CA ARG A 206 -12.65 -21.24 6.54
C ARG A 206 -12.20 -20.29 5.43
N LEU A 207 -11.61 -19.16 5.79
CA LEU A 207 -11.03 -18.22 4.80
C LEU A 207 -9.86 -18.86 4.05
N MET A 208 -8.99 -19.57 4.75
CA MET A 208 -7.85 -20.29 4.17
C MET A 208 -8.31 -21.31 3.12
N ASP A 209 -9.35 -22.10 3.41
CA ASP A 209 -9.87 -23.10 2.47
C ASP A 209 -10.44 -22.43 1.21
N PHE A 210 -11.15 -21.33 1.35
CA PHE A 210 -11.58 -20.52 0.21
C PHE A 210 -10.39 -19.96 -0.58
N GLN A 211 -9.40 -19.39 0.08
CA GLN A 211 -8.21 -18.84 -0.58
C GLN A 211 -7.35 -19.92 -1.24
N ARG A 212 -7.33 -21.15 -0.68
CA ARG A 212 -6.66 -22.30 -1.27
C ARG A 212 -7.28 -22.67 -2.62
N SER A 213 -8.60 -22.62 -2.76
CA SER A 213 -9.28 -22.83 -4.05
C SER A 213 -8.90 -21.77 -5.10
N LEU A 214 -8.38 -20.62 -4.68
CA LEU A 214 -7.88 -19.53 -5.52
C LEU A 214 -6.35 -19.55 -5.71
N GLY A 215 -5.67 -20.64 -5.30
CA GLY A 215 -4.24 -20.83 -5.50
C GLY A 215 -3.33 -20.34 -4.38
N CYS A 216 -3.85 -20.05 -3.19
CA CYS A 216 -3.03 -19.72 -2.03
C CYS A 216 -2.45 -20.97 -1.38
N GLU A 217 -1.15 -20.95 -1.13
CA GLU A 217 -0.45 -21.98 -0.38
C GLU A 217 -0.45 -21.57 1.11
N GLN A 218 -1.35 -22.16 1.88
CA GLN A 218 -1.49 -21.90 3.32
C GLN A 218 -1.75 -23.22 4.04
N ARG A 219 -1.28 -23.31 5.29
CA ARG A 219 -1.44 -24.51 6.11
C ARG A 219 -1.85 -24.10 7.53
N ALA A 220 -2.87 -24.74 8.07
CA ALA A 220 -3.18 -24.67 9.48
C ALA A 220 -2.20 -25.55 10.26
N LEU A 221 -1.67 -25.03 11.34
CA LEU A 221 -0.71 -25.72 12.21
C LEU A 221 -1.29 -25.84 13.63
N SER A 222 -1.03 -26.94 14.28
CA SER A 222 -1.22 -27.09 15.73
C SER A 222 -0.11 -26.34 16.49
N PRO A 223 -0.30 -26.07 17.79
CA PRO A 223 0.76 -25.50 18.62
C PRO A 223 2.06 -26.33 18.59
N GLN A 224 1.94 -27.64 18.52
CA GLN A 224 3.09 -28.55 18.49
C GLN A 224 3.87 -28.51 17.16
N GLU A 225 3.18 -28.22 16.05
CA GLU A 225 3.81 -28.09 14.73
C GLU A 225 4.42 -26.68 14.51
N THR A 226 4.19 -25.76 15.44
CA THR A 226 4.66 -24.38 15.34
C THR A 226 5.99 -24.16 16.06
N ILE A 227 6.40 -25.09 16.92
CA ILE A 227 7.65 -25.10 17.68
C ILE A 227 8.69 -25.93 16.94
#